data_aa69780b757c40582724fa8eba36fe8f
#
_entry.id   aa69780b757c40582724fa8eba36fe8f
#
_cell.length_a   1.000
_cell.length_b   1.000
_cell.length_c   1.000
_cell.angle_alpha   90.00
_cell.angle_beta   90.00
_cell.angle_gamma   90.00
#
_symmetry.space_group_name_H-M   'P 1'
#
loop_
_entity.id
_entity.type
_entity.pdbx_description
1 polymer ?
#
loop_
_entity_poly.entity_id
_entity_poly.type
_entity_poly.pdbx_seq_one_letter_code
_entity_poly.pdbx_strand_id
1 'polypeptide(L)'
;QSFSEQQLVDCSILYGNHGCSGGLMDNAFRYVKDHGITSEDAYPYHATKGSCVTQGGSFKISSHTDVSGCTGLANAVTGRPISIAVDAVKWSPYKSGIFNDCGTSLDHGVLLVGVTDQYWKVKNSWSATWGESGFIRLARGNTCGICNKPSYPNK
;
A
#
# COMPACT_ATOMS: atom_id res chain seq x y z
N GLN A 1 -13.28 -4.70 -8.27
CA GLN A 1 -12.46 -4.76 -9.49
C GLN A 1 -10.99 -4.70 -9.10
N SER A 2 -10.16 -5.53 -9.75
CA SER A 2 -8.71 -5.57 -9.50
C SER A 2 -7.98 -4.83 -10.61
N PHE A 3 -6.98 -4.00 -10.24
CA PHE A 3 -6.19 -3.21 -11.17
C PHE A 3 -4.76 -3.72 -11.24
N SER A 4 -4.04 -3.31 -12.29
CA SER A 4 -2.74 -3.84 -12.65
C SER A 4 -1.62 -3.24 -11.80
N GLU A 5 -1.03 -4.03 -10.90
CA GLU A 5 0.22 -3.67 -10.21
C GLU A 5 1.38 -3.63 -11.21
N GLN A 6 1.38 -4.51 -12.20
CA GLN A 6 2.45 -4.55 -13.20
C GLN A 6 2.54 -3.26 -14.01
N GLN A 7 1.41 -2.63 -14.33
CA GLN A 7 1.41 -1.34 -15.00
C GLN A 7 2.15 -0.27 -14.17
N LEU A 8 1.95 -0.26 -12.87
CA LEU A 8 2.67 0.66 -11.99
C LEU A 8 4.16 0.34 -11.95
N VAL A 9 4.53 -0.95 -11.89
CA VAL A 9 5.94 -1.38 -11.93
C VAL A 9 6.63 -0.91 -13.21
N ASP A 10 5.98 -1.10 -14.35
CA ASP A 10 6.58 -0.86 -15.67
C ASP A 10 6.49 0.61 -16.10
N CYS A 11 5.44 1.33 -15.74
CA CYS A 11 5.06 2.58 -16.39
C CYS A 11 5.21 3.83 -15.51
N SER A 12 5.41 3.71 -14.18
CA SER A 12 5.42 4.88 -13.30
C SER A 12 6.82 5.42 -12.95
N ILE A 13 7.83 5.05 -13.70
CA ILE A 13 9.23 5.48 -13.48
C ILE A 13 9.35 7.00 -13.52
N LEU A 14 8.71 7.66 -14.48
CA LEU A 14 8.77 9.12 -14.62
C LEU A 14 8.07 9.85 -13.48
N TYR A 15 7.29 9.13 -12.66
CA TYR A 15 6.64 9.69 -11.46
C TYR A 15 7.46 9.52 -10.19
N GLY A 16 8.68 8.97 -10.32
CA GLY A 16 9.60 8.81 -9.20
C GLY A 16 9.58 7.42 -8.56
N ASN A 17 8.89 6.46 -9.17
CA ASN A 17 8.94 5.07 -8.74
C ASN A 17 10.08 4.31 -9.44
N HIS A 18 10.48 3.18 -8.87
CA HIS A 18 11.69 2.45 -9.29
C HIS A 18 11.40 0.98 -9.62
N GLY A 19 10.24 0.69 -10.21
CA GLY A 19 9.87 -0.69 -10.56
C GLY A 19 9.85 -1.59 -9.33
N CYS A 20 10.52 -2.73 -9.42
CA CYS A 20 10.61 -3.67 -8.29
C CYS A 20 11.59 -3.24 -7.21
N SER A 21 12.30 -2.12 -7.39
CA SER A 21 13.20 -1.56 -6.37
C SER A 21 12.50 -0.56 -5.46
N GLY A 22 11.19 -0.46 -5.54
CA GLY A 22 10.38 0.35 -4.64
C GLY A 22 9.77 1.58 -5.28
N GLY A 23 9.08 2.35 -4.45
CA GLY A 23 8.39 3.56 -4.87
C GLY A 23 7.55 4.12 -3.75
N LEU A 24 6.76 5.13 -4.07
CA LEU A 24 5.83 5.75 -3.13
C LEU A 24 4.40 5.61 -3.66
N MET A 25 3.46 5.36 -2.76
CA MET A 25 2.04 5.28 -3.11
C MET A 25 1.55 6.58 -3.74
N ASP A 26 1.98 7.73 -3.22
CA ASP A 26 1.60 9.03 -3.78
C ASP A 26 2.08 9.21 -5.22
N ASN A 27 3.26 8.69 -5.56
CA ASN A 27 3.74 8.69 -6.95
C ASN A 27 2.84 7.83 -7.84
N ALA A 28 2.41 6.66 -7.34
CA ALA A 28 1.49 5.80 -8.05
C ALA A 28 0.12 6.46 -8.25
N PHE A 29 -0.38 7.14 -7.24
CA PHE A 29 -1.65 7.89 -7.35
C PHE A 29 -1.56 9.01 -8.39
N ARG A 30 -0.45 9.74 -8.45
CA ARG A 30 -0.25 10.78 -9.48
C ARG A 30 -0.24 10.17 -10.88
N TYR A 31 0.40 9.02 -11.04
CA TYR A 31 0.38 8.30 -12.31
C TYR A 31 -1.05 7.93 -12.71
N VAL A 32 -1.82 7.33 -11.81
CA VAL A 32 -3.19 6.89 -12.10
C VAL A 32 -4.12 8.08 -12.39
N LYS A 33 -3.91 9.20 -11.71
CA LYS A 33 -4.63 10.44 -11.99
C LYS A 33 -4.42 10.90 -13.43
N ASP A 34 -3.18 10.92 -13.88
CA ASP A 34 -2.84 11.46 -15.20
C ASP A 34 -3.12 10.47 -16.35
N HIS A 35 -2.83 9.20 -16.15
CA HIS A 35 -2.88 8.19 -17.20
C HIS A 35 -4.02 7.19 -17.05
N GLY A 36 -4.54 7.00 -15.85
CA GLY A 36 -5.45 5.92 -15.56
C GLY A 36 -4.73 4.58 -15.34
N ILE A 37 -5.49 3.59 -14.95
CA ILE A 37 -4.98 2.24 -14.73
C ILE A 37 -5.93 1.23 -15.36
N THR A 38 -5.37 0.16 -15.94
CA THR A 38 -6.13 -0.93 -16.53
C THR A 38 -6.34 -2.08 -15.53
N SER A 39 -7.17 -3.04 -15.91
CA SER A 39 -7.46 -4.19 -15.07
C SER A 39 -6.27 -5.12 -14.93
N GLU A 40 -6.26 -5.89 -13.86
CA GLU A 40 -5.28 -6.96 -13.65
C GLU A 40 -5.29 -7.96 -14.81
N ASP A 41 -6.47 -8.35 -15.30
CA ASP A 41 -6.59 -9.31 -16.39
C ASP A 41 -5.97 -8.80 -17.69
N ALA A 42 -6.07 -7.50 -17.96
CA ALA A 42 -5.51 -6.90 -19.18
C ALA A 42 -3.99 -6.67 -19.10
N TYR A 43 -3.44 -6.61 -17.90
CA TYR A 43 -2.00 -6.34 -17.68
C TYR A 43 -1.53 -7.11 -16.43
N PRO A 44 -1.33 -8.44 -16.56
CA PRO A 44 -1.06 -9.30 -15.41
C PRO A 44 0.29 -9.05 -14.73
N TYR A 45 0.37 -9.39 -13.45
CA TYR A 45 1.59 -9.27 -12.66
C TYR A 45 2.61 -10.35 -12.99
N HIS A 46 3.87 -9.95 -13.21
CA HIS A 46 4.97 -10.85 -13.60
C HIS A 46 6.10 -10.91 -12.55
N ALA A 47 6.02 -10.14 -11.48
CA ALA A 47 7.05 -10.08 -10.43
C ALA A 47 8.44 -9.64 -10.95
N THR A 48 8.50 -8.99 -12.09
CA THR A 48 9.72 -8.42 -12.67
C THR A 48 9.36 -7.18 -13.47
N LYS A 49 10.26 -6.21 -13.53
CA LYS A 49 10.03 -5.01 -14.33
C LYS A 49 10.28 -5.32 -15.80
N GLY A 50 9.32 -4.96 -16.64
CA GLY A 50 9.43 -5.03 -18.10
C GLY A 50 9.28 -3.65 -18.73
N SER A 51 9.11 -3.66 -20.05
CA SER A 51 8.74 -2.45 -20.80
C SER A 51 7.29 -2.09 -20.53
N CYS A 52 6.99 -0.79 -20.52
CA CYS A 52 5.61 -0.33 -20.35
C CYS A 52 4.79 -0.72 -21.59
N VAL A 53 3.87 -1.66 -21.42
CA VAL A 53 3.05 -2.19 -22.53
C VAL A 53 1.88 -1.26 -22.82
N THR A 54 1.20 -0.78 -21.78
CA THR A 54 0.06 0.11 -21.92
C THR A 54 0.20 1.28 -20.94
N GLN A 55 0.37 2.48 -21.50
CA GLN A 55 0.49 3.71 -20.74
C GLN A 55 -0.89 4.27 -20.46
N GLY A 56 -1.58 3.75 -19.47
CA GLY A 56 -2.88 4.28 -19.08
C GLY A 56 -3.96 3.21 -19.00
N GLY A 57 -5.19 3.66 -18.72
CA GLY A 57 -6.33 2.79 -18.59
C GLY A 57 -7.62 3.57 -18.41
N SER A 58 -8.73 2.85 -18.37
CA SER A 58 -10.06 3.44 -18.29
C SER A 58 -10.44 3.93 -16.90
N PHE A 59 -9.80 3.40 -15.86
CA PHE A 59 -10.08 3.83 -14.49
C PHE A 59 -9.10 4.93 -14.09
N LYS A 60 -9.63 6.07 -13.69
CA LYS A 60 -8.83 7.21 -13.19
C LYS A 60 -9.32 7.64 -11.82
N ILE A 61 -8.42 8.27 -11.09
CA ILE A 61 -8.75 9.00 -9.86
C ILE A 61 -8.61 10.50 -10.12
N SER A 62 -9.26 11.32 -9.32
CA SER A 62 -9.18 12.77 -9.46
C SER A 62 -8.00 13.37 -8.68
N SER A 63 -7.65 12.77 -7.57
CA SER A 63 -6.60 13.23 -6.67
C SER A 63 -6.25 12.16 -5.64
N HIS A 64 -5.34 12.49 -4.73
CA HIS A 64 -5.13 11.70 -3.51
C HIS A 64 -5.06 12.64 -2.30
N THR A 65 -5.26 12.08 -1.11
CA THR A 65 -5.19 12.81 0.15
C THR A 65 -4.14 12.14 1.03
N ASP A 66 -3.18 12.93 1.50
CA ASP A 66 -2.23 12.50 2.52
C ASP A 66 -2.86 12.69 3.90
N VAL A 67 -2.65 11.70 4.77
CA VAL A 67 -3.21 11.70 6.13
C VAL A 67 -2.09 12.01 7.12
N SER A 68 -2.35 12.86 8.09
CA SER A 68 -1.38 13.25 9.11
C SER A 68 -1.73 12.67 10.47
N GLY A 69 -0.76 11.96 11.06
CA GLY A 69 -0.82 11.49 12.44
C GLY A 69 -1.74 10.31 12.67
N CYS A 70 -1.61 9.72 13.86
CA CYS A 70 -2.34 8.49 14.20
C CYS A 70 -3.83 8.72 14.44
N THR A 71 -4.22 9.87 14.98
CA THR A 71 -5.65 10.21 15.15
C THR A 71 -6.33 10.39 13.79
N GLY A 72 -5.68 11.09 12.88
CA GLY A 72 -6.18 11.25 11.51
C GLY A 72 -6.29 9.91 10.79
N LEU A 73 -5.32 9.03 10.96
CA LEU A 73 -5.32 7.70 10.37
C LEU A 73 -6.47 6.85 10.89
N ALA A 74 -6.71 6.85 12.20
CA ALA A 74 -7.81 6.10 12.80
C ALA A 74 -9.17 6.59 12.26
N ASN A 75 -9.34 7.90 12.13
CA ASN A 75 -10.56 8.46 11.58
C ASN A 75 -10.73 8.11 10.10
N ALA A 76 -9.67 8.19 9.31
CA ALA A 76 -9.73 7.94 7.86
C ALA A 76 -10.08 6.48 7.54
N VAL A 77 -9.51 5.51 8.27
CA VAL A 77 -9.72 4.07 7.97
C VAL A 77 -11.15 3.61 8.29
N THR A 78 -11.90 4.34 9.09
CA THR A 78 -13.31 3.98 9.34
C THR A 78 -14.19 4.11 8.11
N GLY A 79 -13.79 4.93 7.15
CA GLY A 79 -14.56 5.16 5.91
C GLY A 79 -14.01 4.48 4.68
N ARG A 80 -12.74 4.06 4.70
CA ARG A 80 -12.07 3.47 3.52
C ARG A 80 -10.75 2.82 3.91
N PRO A 81 -10.23 1.87 3.12
CA PRO A 81 -8.85 1.39 3.28
C PRO A 81 -7.86 2.52 2.99
N ILE A 82 -6.71 2.47 3.64
CA ILE A 82 -5.67 3.51 3.54
C ILE A 82 -4.36 2.84 3.12
N SER A 83 -3.70 3.38 2.10
CA SER A 83 -2.34 2.97 1.74
C SER A 83 -1.37 3.49 2.79
N ILE A 84 -0.53 2.61 3.32
CA ILE A 84 0.43 2.95 4.38
C ILE A 84 1.79 2.40 4.05
N ALA A 85 2.82 3.04 4.59
CA ALA A 85 4.19 2.53 4.58
C ALA A 85 4.59 2.13 5.99
N VAL A 86 5.35 1.05 6.12
CA VAL A 86 5.73 0.49 7.41
C VAL A 86 7.18 0.03 7.39
N ASP A 87 7.74 -0.15 8.58
CA ASP A 87 9.00 -0.85 8.81
C ASP A 87 8.68 -2.33 8.97
N ALA A 88 8.91 -3.12 7.94
CA ALA A 88 8.57 -4.54 7.91
C ALA A 88 9.80 -5.45 8.04
N VAL A 89 10.94 -4.92 8.46
CA VAL A 89 12.20 -5.68 8.48
C VAL A 89 12.10 -6.96 9.33
N LYS A 90 11.27 -6.97 10.36
CA LYS A 90 11.08 -8.12 11.26
C LYS A 90 9.77 -8.87 11.05
N TRP A 91 9.06 -8.61 9.95
CA TRP A 91 7.74 -9.20 9.72
C TRP A 91 7.76 -10.64 9.21
N SER A 92 8.87 -11.08 8.59
CA SER A 92 8.94 -12.39 7.93
C SER A 92 8.48 -13.55 8.82
N PRO A 93 8.93 -13.69 10.10
CA PRO A 93 8.52 -14.80 10.97
C PRO A 93 7.18 -14.59 11.68
N TYR A 94 6.49 -13.47 11.44
CA TYR A 94 5.21 -13.20 12.10
C TYR A 94 4.17 -14.26 11.75
N LYS A 95 3.46 -14.79 12.74
CA LYS A 95 2.40 -15.78 12.55
C LYS A 95 1.04 -15.32 13.06
N SER A 96 0.99 -14.72 14.24
CA SER A 96 -0.28 -14.28 14.83
C SER A 96 -0.04 -13.34 16.01
N GLY A 97 -1.13 -12.71 16.46
CA GLY A 97 -1.12 -11.82 17.62
C GLY A 97 -0.92 -10.37 17.27
N ILE A 98 -0.84 -9.52 18.28
CA ILE A 98 -0.61 -8.08 18.11
C ILE A 98 0.89 -7.84 18.14
N PHE A 99 1.43 -7.32 17.02
CA PHE A 99 2.87 -7.16 16.77
C PHE A 99 3.31 -5.73 17.10
N ASN A 100 4.48 -5.60 17.75
CA ASN A 100 5.09 -4.30 18.04
C ASN A 100 6.62 -4.31 17.99
N ASP A 101 7.24 -5.38 17.48
CA ASP A 101 8.70 -5.51 17.44
C ASP A 101 9.27 -4.95 16.14
N CYS A 102 9.29 -3.63 16.03
CA CYS A 102 9.77 -2.93 14.84
C CYS A 102 10.23 -1.52 15.18
N GLY A 103 11.06 -0.95 14.30
CA GLY A 103 11.37 0.47 14.29
C GLY A 103 10.39 1.25 13.42
N THR A 104 10.84 2.38 12.90
CA THR A 104 10.02 3.27 12.08
C THR A 104 10.72 3.65 10.76
N SER A 105 11.68 2.86 10.32
CA SER A 105 12.35 3.05 9.03
C SER A 105 11.53 2.42 7.93
N LEU A 106 10.77 3.21 7.22
CA LEU A 106 9.76 2.75 6.26
C LEU A 106 10.43 2.06 5.06
N ASP A 107 10.05 0.80 4.80
CA ASP A 107 10.63 -0.02 3.74
C ASP A 107 9.61 -0.87 2.98
N HIS A 108 8.32 -0.77 3.31
CA HIS A 108 7.30 -1.65 2.73
C HIS A 108 5.95 -0.94 2.64
N GLY A 109 5.27 -1.08 1.50
CA GLY A 109 3.94 -0.54 1.28
C GLY A 109 2.87 -1.62 1.48
N VAL A 110 1.85 -1.32 2.28
CA VAL A 110 0.75 -2.24 2.60
C VAL A 110 -0.57 -1.49 2.73
N LEU A 111 -1.65 -2.19 3.04
CA LEU A 111 -2.99 -1.62 3.10
C LEU A 111 -3.58 -1.73 4.52
N LEU A 112 -3.89 -0.60 5.11
CA LEU A 112 -4.63 -0.55 6.38
C LEU A 112 -6.12 -0.74 6.09
N VAL A 113 -6.73 -1.76 6.73
CA VAL A 113 -8.12 -2.12 6.48
C VAL A 113 -9.04 -1.95 7.68
N GLY A 114 -8.48 -1.75 8.88
CA GLY A 114 -9.31 -1.58 10.07
C GLY A 114 -8.53 -1.10 11.28
N VAL A 115 -9.27 -0.70 12.31
CA VAL A 115 -8.71 -0.22 13.57
C VAL A 115 -9.63 -0.60 14.73
N THR A 116 -9.02 -0.94 15.86
CA THR A 116 -9.69 -1.11 17.15
C THR A 116 -8.97 -0.28 18.20
N ASP A 117 -9.43 -0.31 19.44
CA ASP A 117 -8.72 0.36 20.54
C ASP A 117 -7.33 -0.23 20.79
N GLN A 118 -7.09 -1.48 20.37
CA GLN A 118 -5.87 -2.20 20.68
C GLN A 118 -4.92 -2.36 19.50
N TYR A 119 -5.43 -2.36 18.26
CA TYR A 119 -4.59 -2.66 17.12
C TYR A 119 -5.08 -2.04 15.81
N TRP A 120 -4.16 -1.97 14.84
CA TRP A 120 -4.41 -1.72 13.43
C TRP A 120 -4.45 -3.06 12.70
N LYS A 121 -5.42 -3.26 11.81
CA LYS A 121 -5.47 -4.46 10.95
C LYS A 121 -4.95 -4.12 9.58
N VAL A 122 -3.87 -4.79 9.18
CA VAL A 122 -3.12 -4.48 7.96
C VAL A 122 -3.12 -5.69 7.02
N LYS A 123 -3.45 -5.45 5.76
CA LYS A 123 -3.34 -6.47 4.71
C LYS A 123 -1.97 -6.39 4.08
N ASN A 124 -1.21 -7.50 4.15
CA ASN A 124 0.09 -7.64 3.50
C ASN A 124 -0.06 -8.29 2.12
N SER A 125 1.05 -8.33 1.35
CA SER A 125 1.11 -8.90 0.00
C SER A 125 2.06 -10.10 -0.09
N TRP A 126 2.20 -10.87 0.99
CA TRP A 126 3.11 -12.03 1.07
C TRP A 126 2.37 -13.37 1.10
N SER A 127 1.23 -13.47 0.41
CA SER A 127 0.39 -14.65 0.34
C SER A 127 -0.59 -14.77 1.52
N ALA A 128 -1.69 -15.45 1.27
CA ALA A 128 -2.71 -15.75 2.29
C ALA A 128 -2.22 -16.73 3.36
N THR A 129 -1.05 -17.35 3.16
CA THR A 129 -0.45 -18.28 4.14
C THR A 129 0.48 -17.58 5.13
N TRP A 130 0.81 -16.30 4.90
CA TRP A 130 1.62 -15.53 5.81
C TRP A 130 0.75 -14.90 6.90
N GLY A 131 1.29 -14.84 8.12
CA GLY A 131 0.62 -14.18 9.23
C GLY A 131 -0.77 -14.74 9.53
N GLU A 132 -1.71 -13.88 9.81
CA GLU A 132 -3.11 -14.22 10.06
C GLU A 132 -3.90 -14.18 8.75
N SER A 133 -3.81 -15.23 7.96
CA SER A 133 -4.46 -15.35 6.63
C SER A 133 -4.09 -14.21 5.68
N GLY A 134 -2.82 -13.80 5.71
CA GLY A 134 -2.29 -12.70 4.89
C GLY A 134 -2.29 -11.34 5.57
N PHE A 135 -2.80 -11.25 6.79
CA PHE A 135 -2.92 -10.01 7.55
C PHE A 135 -1.99 -10.00 8.76
N ILE A 136 -1.70 -8.80 9.25
CA ILE A 136 -0.98 -8.58 10.51
C ILE A 136 -1.76 -7.58 11.36
N ARG A 137 -1.79 -7.82 12.67
CA ARG A 137 -2.29 -6.84 13.62
C ARG A 137 -1.12 -6.14 14.28
N LEU A 138 -1.07 -4.82 14.15
CA LEU A 138 -0.06 -3.97 14.78
C LEU A 138 -0.65 -3.30 16.02
N ALA A 139 0.12 -3.20 17.09
CA ALA A 139 -0.30 -2.44 18.26
C ALA A 139 -0.64 -1.00 17.88
N ARG A 140 -1.61 -0.39 18.56
CA ARG A 140 -1.97 1.02 18.36
C ARG A 140 -0.78 1.94 18.62
N GLY A 141 -0.89 3.17 18.16
CA GLY A 141 0.20 4.14 18.14
C GLY A 141 0.93 4.10 16.81
N ASN A 142 2.10 4.70 16.76
CA ASN A 142 2.91 4.75 15.53
C ASN A 142 3.78 3.49 15.36
N THR A 143 3.21 2.33 15.62
CA THR A 143 3.90 1.04 15.52
C THR A 143 4.37 0.80 14.10
N CYS A 144 5.64 0.44 13.92
CA CYS A 144 6.30 0.25 12.61
C CYS A 144 6.21 1.48 11.69
N GLY A 145 5.99 2.67 12.26
CA GLY A 145 5.90 3.91 11.49
C GLY A 145 4.61 4.08 10.71
N ILE A 146 3.55 3.32 11.05
CA ILE A 146 2.30 3.26 10.29
C ILE A 146 1.64 4.63 10.07
N CYS A 147 1.83 5.57 10.99
CA CYS A 147 1.19 6.89 10.91
C CYS A 147 1.98 7.92 10.10
N ASN A 148 3.16 7.56 9.56
CA ASN A 148 4.09 8.54 8.98
C ASN A 148 3.77 8.90 7.52
N LYS A 149 3.24 7.98 6.71
CA LYS A 149 3.00 8.19 5.28
C LYS A 149 1.69 7.60 4.77
N PRO A 150 0.57 7.75 5.47
CA PRO A 150 -0.70 7.24 4.96
C PRO A 150 -1.26 8.14 3.87
N SER A 151 -1.93 7.54 2.88
CA SER A 151 -2.64 8.27 1.85
C SER A 151 -3.75 7.42 1.25
N TYR A 152 -4.70 8.07 0.58
CA TYR A 152 -5.76 7.37 -0.12
C TYR A 152 -6.19 8.12 -1.38
N PRO A 153 -6.66 7.40 -2.42
CA PRO A 153 -7.11 8.03 -3.64
C PRO A 153 -8.52 8.57 -3.52
N ASN A 154 -8.80 9.63 -4.26
CA ASN A 154 -10.14 10.20 -4.44
C ASN A 154 -10.62 9.92 -5.87
N LYS A 155 -11.87 9.48 -6.01
CA LYS A 155 -12.46 9.23 -7.32
C LYS A 155 -12.96 10.50 -7.98
#